data_4a1db592b5f047c340fa9da8dfedacaf
#
_entry.id   4a1db592b5f047c340fa9da8dfedacaf
#
_cell.length_a   1.000
_cell.length_b   1.000
_cell.length_c   1.000
_cell.angle_alpha   90.00
_cell.angle_beta   90.00
_cell.angle_gamma   90.00
#
_symmetry.space_group_name_H-M   'P 1'
#
loop_
_entity.id
_entity.type
_entity.pdbx_description
1 polymer ?
#
loop_
_entity_poly.entity_id
_entity_poly.type
_entity_poly.pdbx_seq_one_letter_code
_entity_poly.pdbx_strand_id
1 'polypeptide(L)'
;MLFSRREFLSASAGLLFLPRKKSPYIQTVLGPIAPADLGKTLIHEHVLVDFIGADKISNTRWNREQVVEKVLPYLTKAASDGVKTIFDCTPAFLGRDVELLKILATKSQLQLVTNTGYYGAVNNQYLPAWAFTESADQLAKRWINEFKQGIDQSGVKPGFIKIGVDATQPLSELHRKLILAAALTHLNTGLTICSHTGAATAAFEQLDILRNEGVDASAFVWVHAQNEKDYRKLITGAQRGCWISLDGLGWGDFDTYANTI
;
A
#
# COMPACT_ATOMS: atom_id res chain seq x y z
N MET A 1 -56.16 6.35 -1.62
CA MET A 1 -55.64 6.27 -3.00
C MET A 1 -55.09 4.88 -3.23
N LEU A 2 -55.76 4.07 -4.06
CA LEU A 2 -55.29 2.71 -4.38
C LEU A 2 -54.42 2.83 -5.65
N PHE A 3 -53.18 2.45 -5.55
CA PHE A 3 -52.28 2.38 -6.72
C PHE A 3 -52.78 1.32 -7.71
N SER A 4 -52.75 1.62 -8.99
CA SER A 4 -53.08 0.64 -10.03
C SER A 4 -51.97 -0.45 -10.11
N ARG A 5 -52.35 -1.65 -10.60
CA ARG A 5 -51.36 -2.77 -10.82
C ARG A 5 -50.16 -2.34 -11.70
N ARG A 6 -50.36 -1.42 -12.61
CA ARG A 6 -49.33 -0.90 -13.53
C ARG A 6 -48.36 0.02 -12.80
N GLU A 7 -48.81 0.87 -11.86
CA GLU A 7 -47.98 1.74 -11.03
C GLU A 7 -47.15 0.92 -10.00
N PHE A 8 -47.73 -0.15 -9.45
CA PHE A 8 -47.04 -1.06 -8.56
C PHE A 8 -45.90 -1.83 -9.31
N LEU A 9 -46.13 -2.31 -10.53
CA LEU A 9 -45.12 -2.97 -11.35
C LEU A 9 -44.02 -2.01 -11.82
N SER A 10 -44.34 -0.74 -12.09
CA SER A 10 -43.33 0.28 -12.44
C SER A 10 -42.43 0.63 -11.24
N ALA A 11 -43.00 0.72 -10.03
CA ALA A 11 -42.23 0.95 -8.79
C ALA A 11 -41.35 -0.25 -8.43
N SER A 12 -41.83 -1.48 -8.67
CA SER A 12 -41.08 -2.70 -8.42
C SER A 12 -39.91 -2.92 -9.41
N ALA A 13 -40.06 -2.48 -10.67
CA ALA A 13 -38.96 -2.55 -11.64
C ALA A 13 -37.82 -1.58 -11.33
N GLY A 14 -38.12 -0.41 -10.71
CA GLY A 14 -37.09 0.52 -10.25
C GLY A 14 -36.22 0.04 -9.08
N LEU A 15 -36.74 -0.89 -8.25
CA LEU A 15 -35.97 -1.48 -7.13
C LEU A 15 -34.98 -2.58 -7.57
N LEU A 16 -35.13 -3.11 -8.76
CA LEU A 16 -34.27 -4.21 -9.26
C LEU A 16 -32.92 -3.75 -9.84
N PHE A 17 -32.71 -2.45 -9.98
CA PHE A 17 -31.50 -1.84 -10.54
C PHE A 17 -30.68 -1.01 -9.54
N LEU A 18 -30.84 -1.22 -8.23
CA LEU A 18 -29.88 -0.68 -7.30
C LEU A 18 -28.54 -1.39 -7.57
N PRO A 19 -27.45 -0.65 -7.88
CA PRO A 19 -26.16 -1.27 -8.12
C PRO A 19 -25.79 -2.06 -6.85
N ARG A 20 -25.67 -3.37 -7.00
CA ARG A 20 -25.27 -4.26 -5.89
C ARG A 20 -23.92 -3.73 -5.39
N LYS A 21 -23.89 -3.18 -4.17
CA LYS A 21 -22.61 -2.78 -3.54
C LYS A 21 -21.70 -4.00 -3.64
N LYS A 22 -20.60 -3.87 -4.39
CA LYS A 22 -19.61 -4.94 -4.46
C LYS A 22 -19.15 -5.22 -3.04
N SER A 23 -19.12 -6.49 -2.65
CA SER A 23 -18.55 -6.89 -1.36
C SER A 23 -17.12 -6.40 -1.27
N PRO A 24 -16.66 -5.91 -0.11
CA PRO A 24 -15.27 -5.52 0.07
C PRO A 24 -14.35 -6.72 -0.20
N TYR A 25 -13.22 -6.45 -0.81
CA TYR A 25 -12.22 -7.47 -1.12
C TYR A 25 -10.82 -6.92 -0.91
N ILE A 26 -9.85 -7.81 -0.73
CA ILE A 26 -8.42 -7.49 -0.69
C ILE A 26 -7.78 -8.09 -1.93
N GLN A 27 -7.06 -7.25 -2.68
CA GLN A 27 -6.40 -7.69 -3.90
C GLN A 27 -5.06 -8.31 -3.56
N THR A 28 -4.89 -9.61 -3.84
CA THR A 28 -3.60 -10.31 -3.78
C THR A 28 -3.02 -10.50 -5.17
N VAL A 29 -1.77 -10.94 -5.26
CA VAL A 29 -1.10 -11.22 -6.55
C VAL A 29 -1.74 -12.38 -7.32
N LEU A 30 -2.48 -13.25 -6.63
CA LEU A 30 -3.21 -14.37 -7.24
C LEU A 30 -4.70 -14.09 -7.47
N GLY A 31 -5.17 -12.89 -7.12
CA GLY A 31 -6.57 -12.50 -7.27
C GLY A 31 -7.19 -11.95 -5.98
N PRO A 32 -8.45 -11.53 -6.02
CA PRO A 32 -9.13 -10.97 -4.86
C PRO A 32 -9.50 -12.05 -3.84
N ILE A 33 -9.42 -11.70 -2.56
CA ILE A 33 -9.89 -12.53 -1.42
C ILE A 33 -10.90 -11.75 -0.59
N ALA A 34 -11.74 -12.45 0.19
CA ALA A 34 -12.59 -11.78 1.16
C ALA A 34 -11.75 -11.25 2.35
N PRO A 35 -12.13 -10.14 2.98
CA PRO A 35 -11.42 -9.63 4.16
C PRO A 35 -11.30 -10.65 5.30
N ALA A 36 -12.28 -11.53 5.45
CA ALA A 36 -12.27 -12.61 6.45
C ALA A 36 -11.16 -13.65 6.20
N ASP A 37 -10.67 -13.77 4.97
CA ASP A 37 -9.63 -14.73 4.58
C ASP A 37 -8.22 -14.21 4.82
N LEU A 38 -8.06 -12.93 5.25
CA LEU A 38 -6.75 -12.29 5.45
C LEU A 38 -5.89 -13.03 6.50
N GLY A 39 -6.50 -13.47 7.59
CA GLY A 39 -5.81 -14.19 8.66
C GLY A 39 -4.72 -13.39 9.36
N LYS A 40 -3.77 -14.08 9.99
CA LYS A 40 -2.59 -13.43 10.59
C LYS A 40 -1.75 -12.80 9.47
N THR A 41 -1.52 -11.50 9.57
CA THR A 41 -0.95 -10.69 8.49
C THR A 41 0.30 -9.97 8.92
N LEU A 42 1.35 -10.05 8.12
CA LEU A 42 2.51 -9.16 8.20
C LEU A 42 2.28 -8.00 7.21
N ILE A 43 2.11 -6.81 7.76
CA ILE A 43 1.67 -5.64 6.97
C ILE A 43 2.81 -4.87 6.31
N HIS A 44 4.07 -5.19 6.63
CA HIS A 44 5.22 -4.51 6.06
C HIS A 44 6.41 -5.45 5.97
N GLU A 45 6.57 -6.06 4.82
CA GLU A 45 7.70 -6.91 4.49
C GLU A 45 8.26 -6.55 3.10
N HIS A 46 9.48 -7.03 2.83
CA HIS A 46 10.14 -6.88 1.54
C HIS A 46 10.68 -8.23 1.09
N VAL A 47 10.11 -8.78 0.02
CA VAL A 47 10.56 -10.07 -0.54
C VAL A 47 11.88 -9.91 -1.30
N LEU A 48 12.00 -8.84 -2.05
CA LEU A 48 13.19 -8.47 -2.81
C LEU A 48 13.34 -6.95 -2.81
N VAL A 49 14.52 -6.46 -2.46
CA VAL A 49 14.84 -5.03 -2.52
C VAL A 49 16.18 -4.85 -3.23
N ASP A 50 16.26 -3.88 -4.13
CA ASP A 50 17.51 -3.49 -4.78
C ASP A 50 17.67 -1.96 -4.72
N PHE A 51 18.58 -1.51 -3.88
CA PHE A 51 18.85 -0.09 -3.63
C PHE A 51 19.81 0.54 -4.65
N ILE A 52 19.86 0.02 -5.89
CA ILE A 52 20.78 0.53 -6.93
C ILE A 52 20.40 1.93 -7.44
N GLY A 53 19.16 2.35 -7.28
CA GLY A 53 18.61 3.60 -7.80
C GLY A 53 17.69 3.40 -8.99
N ALA A 54 16.74 4.34 -9.16
CA ALA A 54 15.66 4.22 -10.16
C ALA A 54 16.16 4.24 -11.61
N ASP A 55 17.30 4.84 -11.86
CA ASP A 55 17.94 4.94 -13.19
C ASP A 55 18.57 3.62 -13.66
N LYS A 56 18.86 2.71 -12.72
CA LYS A 56 19.60 1.46 -12.97
C LYS A 56 18.78 0.20 -12.67
N ILE A 57 17.64 0.33 -12.00
CA ILE A 57 16.83 -0.82 -11.63
C ILE A 57 16.19 -1.48 -12.85
N SER A 58 16.25 -2.79 -12.92
CA SER A 58 15.50 -3.58 -13.89
C SER A 58 15.32 -5.01 -13.40
N ASN A 59 14.28 -5.69 -13.86
CA ASN A 59 13.98 -7.09 -13.48
C ASN A 59 15.03 -8.09 -14.04
N THR A 60 15.98 -7.63 -14.88
CA THR A 60 17.07 -8.45 -15.37
C THR A 60 18.27 -8.50 -14.43
N ARG A 61 18.25 -7.73 -13.34
CA ARG A 61 19.33 -7.67 -12.35
C ARG A 61 19.38 -8.88 -11.40
N TRP A 62 18.31 -9.65 -11.34
CA TRP A 62 18.24 -10.88 -10.51
C TRP A 62 17.72 -12.06 -11.32
N ASN A 63 18.12 -13.26 -10.92
CA ASN A 63 17.54 -14.50 -11.39
C ASN A 63 16.40 -14.91 -10.45
N ARG A 64 15.16 -14.97 -10.96
CA ARG A 64 13.98 -15.29 -10.15
C ARG A 64 14.07 -16.67 -9.50
N GLU A 65 14.66 -17.67 -10.15
CA GLU A 65 14.80 -19.03 -9.61
C GLU A 65 15.70 -19.01 -8.37
N GLN A 66 16.83 -18.31 -8.44
CA GLN A 66 17.75 -18.16 -7.29
C GLN A 66 17.10 -17.38 -6.15
N VAL A 67 16.29 -16.34 -6.46
CA VAL A 67 15.55 -15.60 -5.42
C VAL A 67 14.51 -16.51 -4.78
N VAL A 68 13.76 -17.29 -5.57
CA VAL A 68 12.78 -18.26 -5.04
C VAL A 68 13.48 -19.28 -4.14
N GLU A 69 14.57 -19.87 -4.56
CA GLU A 69 15.34 -20.83 -3.76
C GLU A 69 15.74 -20.24 -2.39
N LYS A 70 16.19 -18.98 -2.38
CA LYS A 70 16.61 -18.29 -1.16
C LYS A 70 15.46 -17.86 -0.27
N VAL A 71 14.36 -17.35 -0.83
CA VAL A 71 13.28 -16.70 -0.07
C VAL A 71 12.18 -17.68 0.37
N LEU A 72 11.89 -18.69 -0.46
CA LEU A 72 10.81 -19.64 -0.19
C LEU A 72 10.89 -20.32 1.18
N PRO A 73 12.07 -20.74 1.72
CA PRO A 73 12.17 -21.31 3.05
C PRO A 73 11.65 -20.38 4.15
N TYR A 74 11.93 -19.07 4.07
CA TYR A 74 11.45 -18.08 5.03
C TYR A 74 9.94 -17.90 4.96
N LEU A 75 9.37 -17.82 3.75
CA LEU A 75 7.93 -17.73 3.56
C LEU A 75 7.22 -19.00 4.05
N THR A 76 7.78 -20.16 3.79
CA THR A 76 7.25 -21.43 4.30
C THR A 76 7.30 -21.49 5.83
N LYS A 77 8.37 -20.99 6.43
CA LYS A 77 8.47 -20.89 7.89
C LYS A 77 7.40 -19.96 8.44
N ALA A 78 7.23 -18.77 7.87
CA ALA A 78 6.18 -17.83 8.27
C ALA A 78 4.77 -18.47 8.17
N ALA A 79 4.50 -19.20 7.08
CA ALA A 79 3.25 -19.94 6.92
C ALA A 79 3.06 -21.00 8.02
N SER A 80 4.12 -21.74 8.37
CA SER A 80 4.10 -22.74 9.46
C SER A 80 3.85 -22.12 10.83
N ASP A 81 4.25 -20.85 11.03
CA ASP A 81 3.99 -20.07 12.25
C ASP A 81 2.59 -19.42 12.26
N GLY A 82 1.79 -19.77 11.25
CA GLY A 82 0.38 -19.38 11.15
C GLY A 82 0.14 -18.06 10.43
N VAL A 83 1.15 -17.44 9.82
CA VAL A 83 0.95 -16.28 8.91
C VAL A 83 0.15 -16.76 7.71
N LYS A 84 -0.80 -15.94 7.26
CA LYS A 84 -1.63 -16.18 6.08
C LYS A 84 -1.36 -15.19 4.97
N THR A 85 -1.09 -13.93 5.34
CA THR A 85 -0.94 -12.84 4.37
C THR A 85 0.32 -12.04 4.66
N ILE A 86 0.99 -11.61 3.60
CA ILE A 86 2.13 -10.70 3.66
C ILE A 86 1.91 -9.56 2.67
N PHE A 87 2.07 -8.33 3.14
CA PHE A 87 2.11 -7.13 2.30
C PHE A 87 3.56 -6.87 1.90
N ASP A 88 3.88 -7.11 0.62
CA ASP A 88 5.18 -6.74 0.06
C ASP A 88 5.20 -5.24 -0.21
N CYS A 89 5.95 -4.52 0.61
CA CYS A 89 6.05 -3.07 0.58
C CYS A 89 7.12 -2.53 -0.38
N THR A 90 7.68 -3.39 -1.24
CA THR A 90 8.66 -2.99 -2.25
C THR A 90 7.99 -2.26 -3.40
N PRO A 91 8.18 -0.93 -3.56
CA PRO A 91 7.56 -0.17 -4.65
C PRO A 91 8.28 -0.40 -5.98
N ALA A 92 7.69 0.11 -7.04
CA ALA A 92 8.32 0.20 -8.36
C ALA A 92 9.71 0.80 -8.24
N PHE A 93 10.68 0.65 -8.97
CA PHE A 93 12.04 1.24 -8.90
C PHE A 93 12.85 0.92 -7.64
N LEU A 94 12.32 0.04 -6.76
CA LEU A 94 13.05 -0.48 -5.61
C LEU A 94 13.18 -2.01 -5.60
N GLY A 95 12.74 -2.66 -6.70
CA GLY A 95 12.83 -4.12 -6.87
C GLY A 95 11.49 -4.85 -6.92
N ARG A 96 10.34 -4.15 -7.02
CA ARG A 96 9.03 -4.80 -7.18
C ARG A 96 9.03 -5.73 -8.40
N ASP A 97 8.82 -7.02 -8.17
CA ASP A 97 8.72 -8.04 -9.22
C ASP A 97 7.46 -8.89 -9.00
N VAL A 98 6.38 -8.53 -9.70
CA VAL A 98 5.08 -9.18 -9.51
C VAL A 98 5.04 -10.63 -10.01
N GLU A 99 5.84 -10.99 -10.99
CA GLU A 99 5.95 -12.38 -11.44
C GLU A 99 6.67 -13.24 -10.40
N LEU A 100 7.71 -12.72 -9.76
CA LEU A 100 8.37 -13.37 -8.62
C LEU A 100 7.37 -13.57 -7.46
N LEU A 101 6.59 -12.54 -7.14
CA LEU A 101 5.57 -12.63 -6.07
C LEU A 101 4.51 -13.68 -6.38
N LYS A 102 4.05 -13.82 -7.63
CA LYS A 102 3.13 -14.89 -8.04
C LYS A 102 3.71 -16.28 -7.82
N ILE A 103 4.97 -16.49 -8.23
CA ILE A 103 5.68 -17.76 -8.04
C ILE A 103 5.76 -18.10 -6.55
N LEU A 104 6.18 -17.13 -5.73
CA LEU A 104 6.33 -17.31 -4.29
C LEU A 104 5.00 -17.52 -3.58
N ALA A 105 3.95 -16.79 -3.93
CA ALA A 105 2.60 -16.98 -3.39
C ALA A 105 2.09 -18.40 -3.67
N THR A 106 2.26 -18.87 -4.92
CA THR A 106 1.83 -20.21 -5.32
C THR A 106 2.60 -21.30 -4.56
N LYS A 107 3.93 -21.15 -4.40
CA LYS A 107 4.78 -22.16 -3.76
C LYS A 107 4.64 -22.17 -2.23
N SER A 108 4.51 -21.00 -1.59
CA SER A 108 4.38 -20.89 -0.13
C SER A 108 2.96 -21.04 0.37
N GLN A 109 1.96 -20.94 -0.51
CA GLN A 109 0.53 -20.87 -0.20
C GLN A 109 0.16 -19.66 0.68
N LEU A 110 1.04 -18.63 0.74
CA LEU A 110 0.75 -17.37 1.37
C LEU A 110 0.02 -16.45 0.39
N GLN A 111 -0.86 -15.63 0.93
CA GLN A 111 -1.47 -14.52 0.21
C GLN A 111 -0.48 -13.36 0.19
N LEU A 112 0.09 -13.05 -0.96
CA LEU A 112 0.98 -11.90 -1.12
C LEU A 112 0.21 -10.73 -1.72
N VAL A 113 0.34 -9.56 -1.10
CA VAL A 113 -0.27 -8.31 -1.56
C VAL A 113 0.83 -7.38 -2.03
N THR A 114 0.75 -6.91 -3.28
CA THR A 114 1.69 -5.94 -3.83
C THR A 114 1.09 -4.54 -3.89
N ASN A 115 1.88 -3.56 -4.25
CA ASN A 115 1.52 -2.14 -4.20
C ASN A 115 1.68 -1.42 -5.53
N THR A 116 1.13 -0.21 -5.59
CA THR A 116 1.46 0.84 -6.55
C THR A 116 2.03 2.05 -5.80
N GLY A 117 2.59 3.01 -6.51
CA GLY A 117 3.20 4.19 -5.89
C GLY A 117 4.70 4.26 -6.09
N TYR A 118 5.31 5.37 -5.64
CA TYR A 118 6.75 5.62 -5.76
C TYR A 118 7.36 6.03 -4.43
N TYR A 119 8.60 5.62 -4.21
CA TYR A 119 9.33 5.86 -2.99
C TYR A 119 10.24 7.08 -3.13
N GLY A 120 9.84 8.21 -2.52
CA GLY A 120 10.58 9.47 -2.57
C GLY A 120 11.60 9.68 -1.45
N ALA A 121 11.56 8.87 -0.37
CA ALA A 121 12.56 8.99 0.69
C ALA A 121 13.99 8.68 0.19
N VAL A 122 14.99 8.97 1.02
CA VAL A 122 16.41 8.83 0.72
C VAL A 122 16.82 9.70 -0.47
N ASN A 123 16.53 11.00 -0.35
CA ASN A 123 16.89 12.02 -1.35
C ASN A 123 16.37 11.73 -2.76
N ASN A 124 15.19 11.11 -2.88
CA ASN A 124 14.50 10.84 -4.15
C ASN A 124 15.23 9.90 -5.11
N GLN A 125 16.27 9.19 -4.69
CA GLN A 125 17.08 8.35 -5.59
C GLN A 125 16.34 7.15 -6.19
N TYR A 126 15.15 6.82 -5.66
CA TYR A 126 14.29 5.73 -6.16
C TYR A 126 13.08 6.26 -6.93
N LEU A 127 13.09 7.54 -7.32
CA LEU A 127 12.08 8.10 -8.18
C LEU A 127 12.51 8.04 -9.65
N PRO A 128 11.62 7.61 -10.56
CA PRO A 128 11.89 7.67 -11.99
C PRO A 128 11.95 9.11 -12.48
N ALA A 129 12.65 9.37 -13.58
CA ALA A 129 12.87 10.72 -14.11
C ALA A 129 11.58 11.52 -14.31
N TRP A 130 10.50 10.88 -14.76
CA TRP A 130 9.21 11.55 -14.96
C TRP A 130 8.53 11.97 -13.65
N ALA A 131 8.86 11.36 -12.49
CA ALA A 131 8.32 11.81 -11.21
C ALA A 131 8.72 13.24 -10.87
N PHE A 132 9.82 13.76 -11.42
CA PHE A 132 10.26 15.14 -11.23
C PHE A 132 9.49 16.13 -12.10
N THR A 133 9.03 15.74 -13.26
CA THR A 133 8.42 16.62 -14.27
C THR A 133 6.92 16.49 -14.40
N GLU A 134 6.36 15.31 -14.15
CA GLU A 134 4.91 15.07 -14.20
C GLU A 134 4.18 15.72 -13.01
N SER A 135 2.92 16.10 -13.23
CA SER A 135 2.01 16.57 -12.19
C SER A 135 1.53 15.43 -11.29
N ALA A 136 0.93 15.77 -10.13
CA ALA A 136 0.28 14.79 -9.26
C ALA A 136 -0.80 13.97 -9.99
N ASP A 137 -1.60 14.61 -10.85
CA ASP A 137 -2.62 13.94 -11.67
C ASP A 137 -2.02 12.93 -12.65
N GLN A 138 -0.88 13.26 -13.27
CA GLN A 138 -0.21 12.36 -14.20
C GLN A 138 0.37 11.14 -13.46
N LEU A 139 0.96 11.32 -12.29
CA LEU A 139 1.42 10.23 -11.44
C LEU A 139 0.25 9.36 -10.97
N ALA A 140 -0.83 9.98 -10.50
CA ALA A 140 -2.04 9.28 -10.08
C ALA A 140 -2.64 8.45 -11.23
N LYS A 141 -2.68 8.98 -12.47
CA LYS A 141 -3.14 8.23 -13.65
C LYS A 141 -2.33 6.95 -13.87
N ARG A 142 -1.01 6.97 -13.66
CA ARG A 142 -0.16 5.77 -13.76
C ARG A 142 -0.57 4.73 -12.72
N TRP A 143 -0.72 5.13 -11.46
CA TRP A 143 -1.07 4.23 -10.37
C TRP A 143 -2.50 3.69 -10.47
N ILE A 144 -3.45 4.53 -10.88
CA ILE A 144 -4.84 4.11 -11.18
C ILE A 144 -4.85 3.13 -12.35
N ASN A 145 -3.99 3.32 -13.35
CA ASN A 145 -3.89 2.40 -14.49
C ASN A 145 -3.35 1.02 -14.06
N GLU A 146 -2.34 0.96 -13.18
CA GLU A 146 -1.89 -0.31 -12.59
C GLU A 146 -3.03 -1.03 -11.85
N PHE A 147 -3.87 -0.29 -11.11
CA PHE A 147 -5.04 -0.86 -10.44
C PHE A 147 -6.10 -1.38 -11.43
N LYS A 148 -6.33 -0.68 -12.52
CA LYS A 148 -7.36 -1.05 -13.51
C LYS A 148 -6.91 -2.17 -14.45
N GLN A 149 -5.71 -2.07 -14.98
CA GLN A 149 -5.20 -2.92 -16.06
C GLN A 149 -4.21 -3.99 -15.58
N GLY A 150 -3.64 -3.82 -14.38
CA GLY A 150 -2.54 -4.63 -13.88
C GLY A 150 -1.17 -3.98 -14.08
N ILE A 151 -0.23 -4.37 -13.22
CA ILE A 151 1.15 -3.92 -13.19
C ILE A 151 1.91 -4.58 -14.35
N ASP A 152 2.63 -3.79 -15.13
CA ASP A 152 3.54 -4.28 -16.19
C ASP A 152 2.90 -5.32 -17.13
N GLN A 153 1.63 -5.17 -17.44
CA GLN A 153 0.82 -6.09 -18.28
C GLN A 153 0.71 -7.53 -17.75
N SER A 154 1.11 -7.76 -16.50
CA SER A 154 1.05 -9.08 -15.84
C SER A 154 -0.37 -9.53 -15.47
N GLY A 155 -1.34 -8.61 -15.48
CA GLY A 155 -2.67 -8.81 -14.93
C GLY A 155 -2.74 -8.73 -13.39
N VAL A 156 -1.59 -8.68 -12.70
CA VAL A 156 -1.52 -8.49 -11.23
C VAL A 156 -1.89 -7.07 -10.87
N LYS A 157 -2.86 -6.91 -9.97
CA LYS A 157 -3.31 -5.59 -9.49
C LYS A 157 -2.74 -5.29 -8.11
N PRO A 158 -2.42 -4.01 -7.82
CA PRO A 158 -1.99 -3.62 -6.48
C PRO A 158 -3.15 -3.70 -5.48
N GLY A 159 -2.83 -4.06 -4.22
CA GLY A 159 -3.77 -4.05 -3.11
C GLY A 159 -3.70 -2.79 -2.24
N PHE A 160 -2.66 -1.97 -2.38
CA PHE A 160 -2.46 -0.73 -1.63
C PHE A 160 -1.53 0.23 -2.39
N ILE A 161 -1.40 1.45 -1.88
CA ILE A 161 -0.47 2.46 -2.39
C ILE A 161 0.73 2.51 -1.43
N LYS A 162 1.95 2.40 -1.94
CA LYS A 162 3.18 2.57 -1.17
C LYS A 162 3.94 3.78 -1.67
N ILE A 163 4.07 4.79 -0.80
CA ILE A 163 4.92 5.95 -1.02
C ILE A 163 5.97 6.05 0.08
N GLY A 164 6.89 6.98 -0.05
CA GLY A 164 7.87 7.31 0.98
C GLY A 164 8.28 8.76 0.89
N VAL A 165 8.51 9.39 2.02
CA VAL A 165 8.98 10.76 2.14
C VAL A 165 10.14 10.83 3.13
N ASP A 166 11.05 11.78 2.94
CA ASP A 166 12.05 12.12 3.95
C ASP A 166 11.38 12.84 5.14
N ALA A 167 11.95 12.67 6.33
CA ALA A 167 11.44 13.27 7.56
C ALA A 167 11.77 14.76 7.69
N THR A 168 11.68 15.52 6.58
CA THR A 168 11.91 16.98 6.56
C THR A 168 10.66 17.74 6.95
N GLN A 169 10.82 18.95 7.46
CA GLN A 169 9.72 19.87 7.74
C GLN A 169 10.12 21.28 7.32
N PRO A 170 9.35 21.92 6.43
CA PRO A 170 8.21 21.34 5.68
C PRO A 170 8.67 20.23 4.72
N LEU A 171 7.71 19.39 4.31
CA LEU A 171 7.96 18.43 3.24
C LEU A 171 8.32 19.15 1.94
N SER A 172 9.22 18.57 1.15
CA SER A 172 9.57 19.12 -0.15
C SER A 172 8.36 19.15 -1.10
N GLU A 173 8.36 20.04 -2.09
CA GLU A 173 7.31 20.13 -3.11
C GLU A 173 7.12 18.80 -3.86
N LEU A 174 8.22 18.06 -4.07
CA LEU A 174 8.16 16.76 -4.70
C LEU A 174 7.46 15.72 -3.81
N HIS A 175 7.75 15.72 -2.49
CA HIS A 175 7.06 14.83 -1.55
C HIS A 175 5.59 15.20 -1.40
N ARG A 176 5.25 16.50 -1.33
CA ARG A 176 3.85 16.96 -1.36
C ARG A 176 3.13 16.47 -2.61
N LYS A 177 3.78 16.54 -3.77
CA LYS A 177 3.25 16.03 -5.04
C LYS A 177 2.98 14.52 -4.99
N LEU A 178 3.86 13.72 -4.40
CA LEU A 178 3.63 12.27 -4.22
C LEU A 178 2.42 11.99 -3.33
N ILE A 179 2.24 12.78 -2.26
CA ILE A 179 1.09 12.62 -1.36
C ILE A 179 -0.21 13.00 -2.08
N LEU A 180 -0.22 14.08 -2.86
CA LEU A 180 -1.36 14.48 -3.68
C LEU A 180 -1.71 13.39 -4.72
N ALA A 181 -0.71 12.80 -5.37
CA ALA A 181 -0.92 11.70 -6.30
C ALA A 181 -1.50 10.46 -5.59
N ALA A 182 -1.07 10.19 -4.36
CA ALA A 182 -1.63 9.10 -3.53
C ALA A 182 -3.09 9.39 -3.14
N ALA A 183 -3.41 10.63 -2.75
CA ALA A 183 -4.77 11.07 -2.46
C ALA A 183 -5.70 10.84 -3.66
N LEU A 184 -5.31 11.35 -4.84
CA LEU A 184 -6.06 11.19 -6.08
C LEU A 184 -6.25 9.71 -6.46
N THR A 185 -5.22 8.89 -6.23
CA THR A 185 -5.28 7.45 -6.48
C THR A 185 -6.26 6.78 -5.51
N HIS A 186 -6.18 7.10 -4.21
CA HIS A 186 -7.11 6.58 -3.20
C HIS A 186 -8.56 6.91 -3.55
N LEU A 187 -8.87 8.16 -3.85
CA LEU A 187 -10.22 8.63 -4.19
C LEU A 187 -10.81 7.92 -5.42
N ASN A 188 -9.97 7.44 -6.33
CA ASN A 188 -10.39 6.73 -7.55
C ASN A 188 -10.41 5.21 -7.41
N THR A 189 -9.75 4.64 -6.40
CA THR A 189 -9.54 3.18 -6.29
C THR A 189 -9.98 2.59 -4.97
N GLY A 190 -10.00 3.40 -3.89
CA GLY A 190 -10.20 2.94 -2.51
C GLY A 190 -8.97 2.29 -1.88
N LEU A 191 -7.80 2.29 -2.55
CA LEU A 191 -6.57 1.69 -2.02
C LEU A 191 -6.04 2.47 -0.81
N THR A 192 -5.69 1.78 0.26
CA THR A 192 -5.04 2.37 1.45
C THR A 192 -3.66 2.92 1.12
N ILE A 193 -3.28 4.03 1.73
CA ILE A 193 -2.00 4.71 1.54
C ILE A 193 -1.05 4.33 2.67
N CYS A 194 0.03 3.61 2.36
CA CYS A 194 1.11 3.30 3.29
C CYS A 194 2.31 4.19 2.95
N SER A 195 2.72 5.05 3.88
CA SER A 195 3.83 5.99 3.66
C SER A 195 4.99 5.73 4.61
N HIS A 196 6.15 5.39 4.03
CA HIS A 196 7.42 5.43 4.76
C HIS A 196 7.69 6.86 5.20
N THR A 197 7.73 7.11 6.51
CA THR A 197 7.74 8.47 7.05
C THR A 197 8.70 8.63 8.22
N GLY A 198 8.61 7.77 9.24
CA GLY A 198 9.38 7.88 10.48
C GLY A 198 8.85 8.97 11.42
N ALA A 199 9.29 10.21 11.27
CA ALA A 199 8.99 11.30 12.20
C ALA A 199 7.52 11.78 12.12
N ALA A 200 6.94 12.09 13.29
CA ALA A 200 5.56 12.57 13.42
C ALA A 200 5.30 13.88 12.67
N THR A 201 6.27 14.79 12.61
CA THR A 201 6.11 16.07 11.90
C THR A 201 5.77 15.87 10.43
N ALA A 202 6.48 14.96 9.76
CA ALA A 202 6.20 14.60 8.37
C ALA A 202 4.89 13.80 8.23
N ALA A 203 4.56 12.92 9.20
CA ALA A 203 3.30 12.18 9.19
C ALA A 203 2.08 13.12 9.33
N PHE A 204 2.16 14.10 10.22
CA PHE A 204 1.06 15.04 10.46
C PHE A 204 0.85 15.98 9.26
N GLU A 205 1.92 16.42 8.61
CA GLU A 205 1.81 17.21 7.39
C GLU A 205 1.16 16.42 6.25
N GLN A 206 1.51 15.13 6.10
CA GLN A 206 0.83 14.24 5.15
C GLN A 206 -0.66 14.12 5.46
N LEU A 207 -1.03 13.90 6.72
CA LEU A 207 -2.44 13.83 7.15
C LEU A 207 -3.19 15.12 6.85
N ASP A 208 -2.56 16.29 7.00
CA ASP A 208 -3.18 17.57 6.68
C ASP A 208 -3.40 17.72 5.17
N ILE A 209 -2.45 17.32 4.34
CA ILE A 209 -2.59 17.31 2.89
C ILE A 209 -3.71 16.37 2.48
N LEU A 210 -3.72 15.13 2.97
CA LEU A 210 -4.73 14.13 2.65
C LEU A 210 -6.13 14.59 3.03
N ARG A 211 -6.29 15.17 4.21
CA ARG A 211 -7.57 15.74 4.68
C ARG A 211 -8.05 16.87 3.78
N ASN A 212 -7.16 17.75 3.33
CA ASN A 212 -7.51 18.86 2.44
C ASN A 212 -7.99 18.36 1.07
N GLU A 213 -7.53 17.18 0.63
CA GLU A 213 -7.99 16.50 -0.58
C GLU A 213 -9.25 15.64 -0.35
N GLY A 214 -9.80 15.62 0.87
CA GLY A 214 -10.99 14.85 1.20
C GLY A 214 -10.74 13.36 1.48
N VAL A 215 -9.51 12.96 1.75
CA VAL A 215 -9.16 11.60 2.15
C VAL A 215 -9.30 11.46 3.66
N ASP A 216 -10.05 10.44 4.11
CA ASP A 216 -10.19 10.12 5.52
C ASP A 216 -8.86 9.59 6.09
N ALA A 217 -8.53 9.99 7.32
CA ALA A 217 -7.28 9.59 7.96
C ALA A 217 -7.15 8.07 8.13
N SER A 218 -8.26 7.33 8.23
CA SER A 218 -8.27 5.87 8.30
C SER A 218 -7.75 5.18 7.04
N ALA A 219 -7.62 5.92 5.94
CA ALA A 219 -6.98 5.45 4.72
C ALA A 219 -5.46 5.59 4.71
N PHE A 220 -4.86 6.13 5.78
CA PHE A 220 -3.43 6.39 5.89
C PHE A 220 -2.76 5.53 6.95
N VAL A 221 -1.67 4.87 6.58
CA VAL A 221 -0.78 4.12 7.48
C VAL A 221 0.54 4.86 7.60
N TRP A 222 0.83 5.32 8.82
CA TRP A 222 2.13 5.90 9.16
C TRP A 222 3.13 4.78 9.40
N VAL A 223 3.96 4.51 8.40
CA VAL A 223 4.95 3.44 8.38
C VAL A 223 6.24 3.89 9.10
N HIS A 224 6.87 2.98 9.84
CA HIS A 224 8.04 3.19 10.68
C HIS A 224 7.81 4.19 11.82
N ALA A 225 6.60 4.19 12.36
CA ALA A 225 6.22 5.10 13.44
C ALA A 225 7.06 4.90 14.73
N GLN A 226 7.68 3.73 14.93
CA GLN A 226 8.63 3.48 16.01
C GLN A 226 9.88 4.38 15.98
N ASN A 227 10.16 5.04 14.85
CA ASN A 227 11.25 6.00 14.75
C ASN A 227 10.94 7.35 15.43
N GLU A 228 9.65 7.65 15.70
CA GLU A 228 9.26 8.76 16.55
C GLU A 228 9.57 8.43 18.01
N LYS A 229 10.28 9.32 18.68
CA LYS A 229 10.74 9.11 20.08
C LYS A 229 9.76 9.63 21.12
N ASP A 230 8.86 10.53 20.73
CA ASP A 230 7.79 11.01 21.62
C ASP A 230 6.50 10.19 21.37
N TYR A 231 6.28 9.19 22.21
CA TYR A 231 5.10 8.32 22.12
C TYR A 231 3.75 9.05 22.17
N ARG A 232 3.69 10.25 22.80
CA ARG A 232 2.48 11.07 22.79
C ARG A 232 2.07 11.46 21.37
N LYS A 233 3.03 11.57 20.45
CA LYS A 233 2.76 11.86 19.04
C LYS A 233 2.18 10.65 18.31
N LEU A 234 2.55 9.41 18.69
CA LEU A 234 1.91 8.21 18.16
C LEU A 234 0.42 8.17 18.58
N ILE A 235 0.15 8.46 19.87
CA ILE A 235 -1.22 8.58 20.37
C ILE A 235 -1.99 9.67 19.62
N THR A 236 -1.35 10.83 19.38
CA THR A 236 -1.94 11.92 18.60
C THR A 236 -2.26 11.47 17.16
N GLY A 237 -1.37 10.73 16.50
CA GLY A 237 -1.62 10.17 15.18
C GLY A 237 -2.83 9.24 15.16
N ALA A 238 -2.91 8.31 16.12
CA ALA A 238 -4.04 7.40 16.28
C ALA A 238 -5.36 8.17 16.56
N GLN A 239 -5.33 9.19 17.43
CA GLN A 239 -6.49 10.06 17.70
C GLN A 239 -6.92 10.86 16.47
N ARG A 240 -6.00 11.20 15.56
CA ARG A 240 -6.33 11.81 14.26
C ARG A 240 -6.93 10.81 13.28
N GLY A 241 -6.95 9.52 13.62
CA GLY A 241 -7.61 8.45 12.87
C GLY A 241 -6.69 7.63 11.96
N CYS A 242 -5.38 7.91 11.90
CA CYS A 242 -4.47 7.11 11.07
C CYS A 242 -4.01 5.82 11.76
N TRP A 243 -3.57 4.87 10.97
CA TRP A 243 -2.94 3.65 11.45
C TRP A 243 -1.48 3.90 11.80
N ILE A 244 -1.05 3.41 12.96
CA ILE A 244 0.33 3.48 13.44
C ILE A 244 0.99 2.14 13.16
N SER A 245 1.98 2.11 12.26
CA SER A 245 2.73 0.89 11.93
C SER A 245 4.03 0.86 12.71
N LEU A 246 4.10 -0.08 13.66
CA LEU A 246 5.30 -0.40 14.45
C LEU A 246 5.96 -1.63 13.83
N ASP A 247 6.60 -1.46 12.70
CA ASP A 247 7.04 -2.51 11.79
C ASP A 247 8.55 -2.84 11.87
N GLY A 248 9.25 -2.33 12.87
CA GLY A 248 10.67 -2.58 13.11
C GLY A 248 10.96 -3.66 14.16
N LEU A 249 9.99 -4.51 14.49
CA LEU A 249 10.18 -5.59 15.45
C LEU A 249 11.30 -6.54 14.99
N GLY A 250 12.31 -6.74 15.86
CA GLY A 250 13.49 -7.54 15.53
C GLY A 250 14.69 -6.71 15.04
N TRP A 251 14.53 -5.42 14.77
CA TRP A 251 15.63 -4.50 14.40
C TRP A 251 16.12 -3.67 15.59
N GLY A 252 15.48 -3.79 16.74
CA GLY A 252 15.79 -3.05 17.95
C GLY A 252 15.52 -3.87 19.21
N ASP A 253 15.61 -3.20 20.35
CA ASP A 253 15.37 -3.78 21.66
C ASP A 253 13.88 -4.11 21.85
N PHE A 254 13.57 -5.35 22.25
CA PHE A 254 12.21 -5.82 22.50
C PHE A 254 11.50 -5.04 23.61
N ASP A 255 12.21 -4.60 24.65
CA ASP A 255 11.63 -3.86 25.77
C ASP A 255 11.13 -2.47 25.31
N THR A 256 11.87 -1.84 24.40
CA THR A 256 11.42 -0.59 23.76
C THR A 256 10.13 -0.78 23.00
N TYR A 257 9.97 -1.88 22.26
CA TYR A 257 8.72 -2.20 21.56
C TYR A 257 7.58 -2.52 22.52
N ALA A 258 7.81 -3.34 23.54
CA ALA A 258 6.80 -3.71 24.53
C ALA A 258 6.26 -2.49 25.30
N ASN A 259 7.10 -1.48 25.54
CA ASN A 259 6.72 -0.24 26.21
C ASN A 259 6.02 0.77 25.27
N THR A 260 5.98 0.52 23.97
CA THR A 260 5.36 1.40 22.96
C THR A 260 3.91 0.97 22.66
N ILE A 261 3.56 -0.28 22.90
CA ILE A 261 2.25 -0.87 22.69
C ILE A 261 1.39 -0.71 23.95
#